data_eaff836413389d9bcb9b4084f5a47cf6
#
_entry.id   eaff836413389d9bcb9b4084f5a47cf6
#
_cell.length_a   1.000
_cell.length_b   1.000
_cell.length_c   1.000
_cell.angle_alpha   90.00
_cell.angle_beta   90.00
_cell.angle_gamma   90.00
#
_symmetry.space_group_name_H-M   'P 1'
#
loop_
_entity.id
_entity.type
_entity.pdbx_description
1 polymer ?
#
loop_
_entity_poly.entity_id
_entity_poly.type
_entity_poly.pdbx_seq_one_letter_code
_entity_poly.pdbx_strand_id
1 'polypeptide(L)'
;MAARREILEFLELDSAEEAELTDEVRIVLVSADFSTELTTSVIWLNRHGIDLTCVRLKPYRMGEELLIDAAQIIPLPEAADYEIKVRAQAQEIKKVRTARQEIFRRFWAQYIDRSRGKTTLYANRSTSSDHWISAGIGRSGFGLNASLTEDRARGECYISMGKESDQRNKAAFRALHDRKGEIEQAFGGPLDWQELPNRIGCRICADLPGGWKTPEPEWPDLQDRMLSAMVRLEAALKAPVQGLRV
;
A
#
# COMPACT_ATOMS: atom_id res chain seq x y z
N MET A 1 44.56 -1.28 0.57
CA MET A 1 44.60 -2.67 1.06
C MET A 1 44.77 -2.76 2.59
N ALA A 2 45.50 -1.85 3.24
CA ALA A 2 45.72 -1.89 4.69
C ALA A 2 44.42 -1.74 5.50
N ALA A 3 43.60 -0.71 5.19
CA ALA A 3 42.37 -0.41 5.91
C ALA A 3 41.35 -1.59 5.92
N ARG A 4 41.23 -2.32 4.79
CA ARG A 4 40.35 -3.50 4.73
C ARG A 4 40.77 -4.60 5.67
N ARG A 5 42.05 -4.84 5.78
CA ARG A 5 42.62 -5.86 6.69
C ARG A 5 42.42 -5.46 8.14
N GLU A 6 42.65 -4.20 8.50
CA GLU A 6 42.40 -3.67 9.85
C GLU A 6 40.93 -3.77 10.27
N ILE A 7 40.01 -3.50 9.33
CA ILE A 7 38.55 -3.65 9.61
C ILE A 7 38.18 -5.11 9.85
N LEU A 8 38.68 -6.05 9.03
CA LEU A 8 38.39 -7.48 9.21
C LEU A 8 38.97 -8.01 10.51
N GLU A 9 40.18 -7.59 10.84
CA GLU A 9 40.84 -7.94 12.10
C GLU A 9 40.07 -7.39 13.32
N PHE A 10 39.56 -6.15 13.23
CA PHE A 10 38.73 -5.56 14.28
C PHE A 10 37.39 -6.27 14.45
N LEU A 11 36.81 -6.75 13.35
CA LEU A 11 35.51 -7.46 13.33
C LEU A 11 35.68 -8.96 13.60
N GLU A 12 36.90 -9.45 13.80
CA GLU A 12 37.22 -10.88 14.00
C GLU A 12 36.72 -11.77 12.85
N LEU A 13 36.77 -11.26 11.59
CA LEU A 13 36.30 -11.93 10.37
C LEU A 13 37.49 -12.41 9.53
N ASP A 14 37.40 -13.64 9.01
CA ASP A 14 38.43 -14.21 8.15
C ASP A 14 38.35 -13.69 6.71
N SER A 15 37.15 -13.29 6.23
CA SER A 15 36.94 -12.77 4.89
C SER A 15 35.86 -11.66 4.82
N ALA A 16 35.89 -10.85 3.76
CA ALA A 16 34.89 -9.78 3.57
C ALA A 16 33.53 -10.33 3.14
N GLU A 17 33.45 -11.55 2.64
CA GLU A 17 32.21 -12.24 2.29
C GLU A 17 31.43 -12.66 3.54
N GLU A 18 32.11 -12.79 4.70
CA GLU A 18 31.49 -13.07 5.99
C GLU A 18 30.92 -11.82 6.67
N ALA A 19 31.32 -10.63 6.19
CA ALA A 19 30.80 -9.37 6.67
C ALA A 19 29.44 -9.11 6.01
N GLU A 20 28.34 -9.44 6.67
CA GLU A 20 27.01 -8.92 6.32
C GLU A 20 26.94 -7.42 6.64
N LEU A 21 27.52 -6.59 5.77
CA LEU A 21 27.36 -5.15 5.84
C LEU A 21 25.94 -4.83 5.42
N THR A 22 25.10 -4.48 6.37
CA THR A 22 23.74 -3.97 6.10
C THR A 22 23.83 -2.51 5.66
N ASP A 23 22.90 -2.07 4.82
CA ASP A 23 22.75 -0.66 4.43
C ASP A 23 22.26 0.22 5.61
N GLU A 24 22.19 -0.35 6.81
CA GLU A 24 21.75 0.37 8.00
C GLU A 24 22.90 1.15 8.61
N VAL A 25 22.80 2.47 8.56
CA VAL A 25 23.76 3.39 9.18
C VAL A 25 23.29 3.71 10.59
N ARG A 26 24.18 3.44 11.58
CA ARG A 26 24.00 3.91 12.96
C ARG A 26 24.88 5.12 13.21
N ILE A 27 24.30 6.19 13.73
CA ILE A 27 24.99 7.45 14.04
C ILE A 27 25.04 7.62 15.56
N VAL A 28 26.24 7.80 16.10
CA VAL A 28 26.43 8.09 17.53
C VAL A 28 26.95 9.53 17.70
N LEU A 29 26.16 10.39 18.34
CA LEU A 29 26.57 11.74 18.71
C LEU A 29 27.09 11.71 20.15
N VAL A 30 28.29 12.25 20.33
CA VAL A 30 28.94 12.31 21.64
C VAL A 30 29.22 13.77 21.98
N SER A 31 28.77 14.23 23.15
CA SER A 31 28.99 15.62 23.62
C SER A 31 28.97 15.69 25.13
N ALA A 32 29.52 16.78 25.69
CA ALA A 32 29.43 17.08 27.12
C ALA A 32 28.01 17.41 27.56
N ASP A 33 27.20 17.98 26.62
CA ASP A 33 25.77 18.25 26.85
C ASP A 33 25.05 18.35 25.47
N PHE A 34 23.71 18.29 25.49
CA PHE A 34 22.86 18.38 24.30
C PHE A 34 21.78 19.43 24.54
N SER A 35 21.59 20.34 23.55
CA SER A 35 20.50 21.30 23.60
C SER A 35 19.15 20.63 23.35
N THR A 36 18.08 21.28 23.77
CA THR A 36 16.70 20.80 23.54
C THR A 36 16.39 20.69 22.05
N GLU A 37 16.88 21.61 21.23
CA GLU A 37 16.66 21.61 19.78
C GLU A 37 17.32 20.40 19.14
N LEU A 38 18.55 20.08 19.53
CA LEU A 38 19.27 18.92 19.00
C LEU A 38 18.60 17.60 19.42
N THR A 39 18.24 17.47 20.70
CA THR A 39 17.57 16.27 21.21
C THR A 39 16.19 16.07 20.55
N THR A 40 15.44 17.15 20.33
CA THR A 40 14.15 17.11 19.61
C THR A 40 14.34 16.66 18.16
N SER A 41 15.38 17.19 17.48
CA SER A 41 15.71 16.82 16.11
C SER A 41 16.12 15.33 15.99
N VAL A 42 16.92 14.85 16.94
CA VAL A 42 17.33 13.44 17.00
C VAL A 42 16.13 12.52 17.22
N ILE A 43 15.23 12.86 18.14
CA ILE A 43 13.99 12.10 18.38
C ILE A 43 13.13 12.07 17.11
N TRP A 44 13.02 13.20 16.40
CA TRP A 44 12.29 13.27 15.15
C TRP A 44 12.92 12.36 14.06
N LEU A 45 14.25 12.43 13.89
CA LEU A 45 14.99 11.60 12.92
C LEU A 45 14.85 10.10 13.25
N ASN A 46 14.94 9.74 14.53
CA ASN A 46 14.73 8.37 14.99
C ASN A 46 13.34 7.83 14.62
N ARG A 47 12.29 8.66 14.75
CA ARG A 47 10.92 8.31 14.32
C ARG A 47 10.79 8.13 12.81
N HIS A 48 11.69 8.73 12.02
CA HIS A 48 11.73 8.61 10.56
C HIS A 48 12.70 7.52 10.06
N GLY A 49 13.18 6.66 10.96
CA GLY A 49 13.95 5.47 10.61
C GLY A 49 15.46 5.69 10.50
N ILE A 50 15.99 6.84 10.93
CA ILE A 50 17.44 7.09 11.04
C ILE A 50 17.87 6.69 12.45
N ASP A 51 18.84 5.77 12.58
CA ASP A 51 19.31 5.31 13.89
C ASP A 51 20.35 6.28 14.48
N LEU A 52 19.91 7.14 15.41
CA LEU A 52 20.75 8.11 16.09
C LEU A 52 20.76 7.86 17.60
N THR A 53 21.95 7.75 18.17
CA THR A 53 22.18 7.63 19.62
C THR A 53 22.92 8.86 20.12
N CYS A 54 22.46 9.45 21.23
CA CYS A 54 23.17 10.53 21.91
C CYS A 54 23.79 10.04 23.22
N VAL A 55 25.10 10.18 23.34
CA VAL A 55 25.88 9.82 24.54
C VAL A 55 26.51 11.07 25.13
N ARG A 56 26.16 11.36 26.38
CA ARG A 56 26.77 12.45 27.13
C ARG A 56 28.00 11.98 27.86
N LEU A 57 29.14 12.64 27.67
CA LEU A 57 30.38 12.40 28.39
C LEU A 57 30.70 13.60 29.27
N LYS A 58 30.64 13.44 30.60
CA LYS A 58 31.00 14.48 31.55
C LYS A 58 32.29 14.13 32.30
N PRO A 59 33.37 14.91 32.14
CA PRO A 59 34.59 14.72 32.93
C PRO A 59 34.41 15.31 34.33
N TYR A 60 34.85 14.58 35.32
CA TYR A 60 34.93 14.99 36.72
C TYR A 60 36.35 14.79 37.23
N ARG A 61 36.82 15.68 38.11
CA ARG A 61 38.09 15.53 38.77
C ARG A 61 37.87 15.12 40.24
N MET A 62 38.48 14.01 40.63
CA MET A 62 38.47 13.54 41.99
C MET A 62 39.93 13.40 42.47
N GLY A 63 40.44 14.48 43.16
CA GLY A 63 41.88 14.57 43.47
C GLY A 63 42.72 14.74 42.20
N GLU A 64 43.67 13.84 41.97
CA GLU A 64 44.50 13.82 40.77
C GLU A 64 43.93 12.94 39.62
N GLU A 65 42.84 12.21 39.90
CA GLU A 65 42.20 11.34 38.92
C GLU A 65 41.15 12.05 38.12
N LEU A 66 41.08 11.73 36.78
CA LEU A 66 40.03 12.16 35.86
C LEU A 66 39.04 11.02 35.68
N LEU A 67 37.80 11.23 36.08
CA LEU A 67 36.68 10.31 35.89
C LEU A 67 35.81 10.81 34.74
N ILE A 68 35.29 9.91 33.92
CA ILE A 68 34.37 10.23 32.85
C ILE A 68 33.05 9.52 33.12
N ASP A 69 32.00 10.28 33.34
CA ASP A 69 30.61 9.78 33.35
C ASP A 69 30.09 9.69 31.94
N ALA A 70 29.74 8.49 31.51
CA ALA A 70 29.17 8.23 30.18
C ALA A 70 27.70 7.80 30.34
N ALA A 71 26.78 8.65 29.90
CA ALA A 71 25.35 8.40 29.97
C ALA A 71 24.68 8.48 28.61
N GLN A 72 23.95 7.45 28.22
CA GLN A 72 23.10 7.52 27.04
C GLN A 72 21.88 8.39 27.33
N ILE A 73 21.63 9.39 26.46
CA ILE A 73 20.54 10.35 26.59
C ILE A 73 19.39 9.99 25.66
N ILE A 74 19.70 9.51 24.45
CA ILE A 74 18.72 9.13 23.43
C ILE A 74 19.21 7.86 22.73
N PRO A 75 18.34 6.83 22.57
CA PRO A 75 17.09 6.65 23.32
C PRO A 75 17.36 6.50 24.83
N LEU A 76 16.37 6.82 25.64
CA LEU A 76 16.47 6.54 27.08
C LEU A 76 16.60 5.02 27.28
N PRO A 77 17.51 4.55 28.17
CA PRO A 77 17.70 3.12 28.38
C PRO A 77 16.39 2.36 28.67
N GLU A 78 15.50 2.97 29.45
CA GLU A 78 14.21 2.38 29.82
C GLU A 78 13.21 2.34 28.64
N ALA A 79 13.38 3.20 27.64
CA ALA A 79 12.55 3.23 26.44
C ALA A 79 13.13 2.43 25.27
N ALA A 80 14.38 2.06 25.32
CA ALA A 80 15.09 1.39 24.22
C ALA A 80 14.39 0.08 23.77
N ASP A 81 13.99 -0.76 24.72
CA ASP A 81 13.28 -2.00 24.44
C ASP A 81 11.92 -1.78 23.78
N TYR A 82 11.24 -0.71 24.16
CA TYR A 82 9.94 -0.33 23.55
C TYR A 82 10.14 0.20 22.13
N GLU A 83 11.13 1.05 21.92
CA GLU A 83 11.46 1.59 20.59
C GLU A 83 11.89 0.49 19.61
N ILE A 84 12.68 -0.49 20.08
CA ILE A 84 13.07 -1.65 19.26
C ILE A 84 11.85 -2.45 18.83
N LYS A 85 10.92 -2.72 19.74
CA LYS A 85 9.67 -3.43 19.42
C LYS A 85 8.79 -2.68 18.42
N VAL A 86 8.65 -1.36 18.59
CA VAL A 86 7.86 -0.50 17.68
C VAL A 86 8.51 -0.46 16.29
N ARG A 87 9.84 -0.34 16.20
CA ARG A 87 10.56 -0.39 14.91
C ARG A 87 10.41 -1.75 14.23
N ALA A 88 10.60 -2.84 14.96
CA ALA A 88 10.43 -4.19 14.42
C ALA A 88 9.01 -4.41 13.88
N GLN A 89 8.00 -3.95 14.62
CA GLN A 89 6.61 -4.02 14.18
C GLN A 89 6.35 -3.17 12.93
N ALA A 90 6.90 -1.96 12.87
CA ALA A 90 6.76 -1.08 11.71
C ALA A 90 7.45 -1.67 10.46
N GLN A 91 8.63 -2.28 10.63
CA GLN A 91 9.34 -2.97 9.55
C GLN A 91 8.55 -4.17 9.04
N GLU A 92 7.98 -4.97 9.94
CA GLU A 92 7.17 -6.12 9.56
C GLU A 92 5.91 -5.69 8.77
N ILE A 93 5.20 -4.65 9.24
CA ILE A 93 4.07 -4.07 8.52
C ILE A 93 4.49 -3.58 7.13
N LYS A 94 5.67 -2.95 7.01
CA LYS A 94 6.22 -2.49 5.73
C LYS A 94 6.53 -3.67 4.80
N LYS A 95 7.15 -4.74 5.30
CA LYS A 95 7.44 -5.96 4.53
C LYS A 95 6.16 -6.60 3.99
N VAL A 96 5.16 -6.80 4.86
CA VAL A 96 3.86 -7.38 4.48
C VAL A 96 3.17 -6.51 3.44
N ARG A 97 3.19 -5.17 3.59
CA ARG A 97 2.62 -4.25 2.62
C ARG A 97 3.34 -4.34 1.27
N THR A 98 4.66 -4.38 1.25
CA THR A 98 5.47 -4.47 0.03
C THR A 98 5.23 -5.80 -0.69
N ALA A 99 5.20 -6.91 0.03
CA ALA A 99 4.90 -8.23 -0.54
C ALA A 99 3.50 -8.26 -1.19
N ARG A 100 2.50 -7.69 -0.54
CA ARG A 100 1.14 -7.60 -1.09
C ARG A 100 1.07 -6.70 -2.33
N GLN A 101 1.80 -5.59 -2.35
CA GLN A 101 1.90 -4.71 -3.53
C GLN A 101 2.52 -5.43 -4.72
N GLU A 102 3.50 -6.31 -4.48
CA GLU A 102 4.12 -7.10 -5.52
C GLU A 102 3.16 -8.16 -6.09
N ILE A 103 2.34 -8.80 -5.23
CA ILE A 103 1.26 -9.69 -5.66
C ILE A 103 0.31 -8.93 -6.60
N PHE A 104 -0.13 -7.73 -6.23
CA PHE A 104 -1.02 -6.93 -7.09
C PHE A 104 -0.37 -6.59 -8.42
N ARG A 105 0.92 -6.17 -8.43
CA ARG A 105 1.63 -5.87 -9.69
C ARG A 105 1.64 -7.06 -10.64
N ARG A 106 2.02 -8.24 -10.14
CA ARG A 106 2.06 -9.47 -10.95
C ARG A 106 0.67 -9.88 -11.42
N PHE A 107 -0.32 -9.84 -10.53
CA PHE A 107 -1.70 -10.17 -10.85
C PHE A 107 -2.25 -9.27 -11.95
N TRP A 108 -2.13 -7.95 -11.80
CA TRP A 108 -2.65 -7.00 -12.78
C TRP A 108 -1.87 -7.01 -14.10
N ALA A 109 -0.56 -7.26 -14.08
CA ALA A 109 0.21 -7.44 -15.32
C ALA A 109 -0.35 -8.60 -16.14
N GLN A 110 -0.55 -9.75 -15.52
CA GLN A 110 -1.14 -10.94 -16.12
C GLN A 110 -2.59 -10.72 -16.59
N TYR A 111 -3.39 -10.04 -15.75
CA TYR A 111 -4.78 -9.69 -16.06
C TYR A 111 -4.90 -8.79 -17.30
N ILE A 112 -4.05 -7.77 -17.42
CA ILE A 112 -4.01 -6.89 -18.59
C ILE A 112 -3.59 -7.67 -19.83
N ASP A 113 -2.57 -8.52 -19.73
CA ASP A 113 -2.15 -9.36 -20.87
C ASP A 113 -3.26 -10.31 -21.34
N ARG A 114 -3.94 -10.98 -20.42
CA ARG A 114 -5.09 -11.85 -20.70
C ARG A 114 -6.31 -11.12 -21.25
N SER A 115 -6.44 -9.81 -21.01
CA SER A 115 -7.52 -8.98 -21.53
C SER A 115 -7.37 -8.69 -23.02
N ARG A 116 -6.16 -8.81 -23.58
CA ARG A 116 -5.88 -8.56 -25.00
C ARG A 116 -6.67 -9.50 -25.89
N GLY A 117 -7.32 -8.93 -26.89
CA GLY A 117 -8.19 -9.67 -27.79
C GLY A 117 -9.58 -10.04 -27.23
N LYS A 118 -9.82 -9.84 -25.92
CA LYS A 118 -11.12 -10.07 -25.28
C LYS A 118 -11.89 -8.76 -25.03
N THR A 119 -11.17 -7.67 -24.70
CA THR A 119 -11.76 -6.37 -24.43
C THR A 119 -10.74 -5.24 -24.67
N THR A 120 -11.25 -4.06 -24.95
CA THR A 120 -10.44 -2.82 -25.05
C THR A 120 -10.37 -2.03 -23.75
N LEU A 121 -11.06 -2.45 -22.69
CA LEU A 121 -11.14 -1.75 -21.40
C LEU A 121 -9.76 -1.42 -20.82
N TYR A 122 -8.79 -2.32 -20.98
CA TYR A 122 -7.45 -2.20 -20.40
C TYR A 122 -6.36 -1.97 -21.45
N ALA A 123 -6.70 -1.68 -22.72
CA ALA A 123 -5.73 -1.57 -23.83
C ALA A 123 -4.61 -0.55 -23.56
N ASN A 124 -4.92 0.54 -22.86
CA ASN A 124 -3.98 1.62 -22.53
C ASN A 124 -3.68 1.68 -21.02
N ARG A 125 -3.75 0.55 -20.31
CA ARG A 125 -3.48 0.50 -18.87
C ARG A 125 -2.14 -0.18 -18.60
N SER A 126 -1.40 0.38 -17.64
CA SER A 126 -0.25 -0.25 -17.01
C SER A 126 -0.66 -1.00 -15.74
N THR A 127 0.19 -1.91 -15.30
CA THR A 127 -0.01 -2.62 -14.04
C THR A 127 -0.07 -1.66 -12.84
N SER A 128 -0.72 -2.10 -11.77
CA SER A 128 -0.90 -1.33 -10.52
C SER A 128 -0.37 -2.12 -9.32
N SER A 129 0.10 -1.41 -8.30
CA SER A 129 0.40 -1.97 -6.98
C SER A 129 -0.80 -1.87 -6.01
N ASP A 130 -1.91 -1.29 -6.47
CA ASP A 130 -3.14 -1.18 -5.70
C ASP A 130 -3.99 -2.44 -5.86
N HIS A 131 -4.92 -2.63 -4.92
CA HIS A 131 -5.85 -3.76 -4.95
C HIS A 131 -6.92 -3.66 -6.05
N TRP A 132 -6.85 -2.65 -6.93
CA TRP A 132 -7.81 -2.41 -8.00
C TRP A 132 -7.15 -1.82 -9.25
N ILE A 133 -7.82 -2.01 -10.39
CA ILE A 133 -7.51 -1.39 -11.67
C ILE A 133 -8.80 -0.85 -12.29
N SER A 134 -8.72 0.34 -12.90
CA SER A 134 -9.89 1.05 -13.45
C SER A 134 -9.87 1.14 -14.96
N ALA A 135 -11.06 1.13 -15.56
CA ALA A 135 -11.31 1.46 -16.96
C ALA A 135 -12.45 2.48 -17.06
N GLY A 136 -12.50 3.21 -18.16
CA GLY A 136 -13.59 4.17 -18.42
C GLY A 136 -14.80 3.49 -19.07
N ILE A 137 -16.01 3.98 -18.78
CA ILE A 137 -17.26 3.57 -19.45
C ILE A 137 -17.76 4.61 -20.48
N GLY A 138 -16.94 5.62 -20.77
CA GLY A 138 -17.27 6.66 -21.74
C GLY A 138 -18.05 7.85 -21.17
N ARG A 139 -18.18 7.96 -19.84
CA ARG A 139 -18.76 9.11 -19.16
C ARG A 139 -17.96 9.46 -17.91
N SER A 140 -17.62 10.73 -17.72
CA SER A 140 -16.93 11.21 -16.51
C SER A 140 -17.80 10.98 -15.27
N GLY A 141 -17.15 10.60 -14.16
CA GLY A 141 -17.84 10.28 -12.91
C GLY A 141 -18.31 8.82 -12.79
N PHE A 142 -18.07 8.00 -13.81
CA PHE A 142 -18.38 6.58 -13.83
C PHE A 142 -17.12 5.78 -14.19
N GLY A 143 -16.67 4.93 -13.30
CA GLY A 143 -15.50 4.09 -13.49
C GLY A 143 -15.86 2.61 -13.41
N LEU A 144 -15.35 1.82 -14.34
CA LEU A 144 -15.38 0.37 -14.26
C LEU A 144 -14.11 -0.13 -13.56
N ASN A 145 -14.24 -0.65 -12.35
CA ASN A 145 -13.12 -1.13 -11.56
C ASN A 145 -13.17 -2.65 -11.41
N ALA A 146 -12.01 -3.29 -11.62
CA ALA A 146 -11.76 -4.64 -11.16
C ALA A 146 -10.95 -4.55 -9.87
N SER A 147 -11.36 -5.24 -8.80
CA SER A 147 -10.71 -5.15 -7.49
C SER A 147 -10.60 -6.50 -6.80
N LEU A 148 -9.64 -6.61 -5.87
CA LEU A 148 -9.35 -7.80 -5.08
C LEU A 148 -9.35 -7.46 -3.59
N THR A 149 -10.08 -8.25 -2.81
CA THR A 149 -9.90 -8.39 -1.37
C THR A 149 -9.09 -9.66 -1.07
N GLU A 150 -9.05 -10.12 0.18
CA GLU A 150 -8.32 -11.35 0.52
C GLU A 150 -8.85 -12.59 -0.20
N ASP A 151 -10.16 -12.74 -0.23
CA ASP A 151 -10.90 -13.93 -0.66
C ASP A 151 -11.94 -13.66 -1.73
N ARG A 152 -12.06 -12.41 -2.20
CA ARG A 152 -13.08 -11.96 -3.13
C ARG A 152 -12.51 -11.07 -4.21
N ALA A 153 -12.89 -11.33 -5.44
CA ALA A 153 -12.73 -10.43 -6.57
C ALA A 153 -14.06 -9.72 -6.86
N ARG A 154 -13.98 -8.55 -7.47
CA ARG A 154 -15.14 -7.74 -7.79
C ARG A 154 -14.98 -7.03 -9.12
N GLY A 155 -16.01 -7.08 -9.94
CA GLY A 155 -16.23 -6.13 -11.02
C GLY A 155 -17.26 -5.10 -10.59
N GLU A 156 -16.98 -3.81 -10.70
CA GLU A 156 -17.88 -2.77 -10.26
C GLU A 156 -17.95 -1.59 -11.22
N CYS A 157 -19.12 -0.96 -11.31
CA CYS A 157 -19.28 0.40 -11.77
C CYS A 157 -19.34 1.30 -10.54
N TYR A 158 -18.31 2.13 -10.35
CA TYR A 158 -18.26 3.10 -9.28
C TYR A 158 -18.69 4.49 -9.79
N ILE A 159 -19.64 5.11 -9.08
CA ILE A 159 -20.21 6.41 -9.43
C ILE A 159 -19.63 7.45 -8.49
N SER A 160 -18.83 8.38 -9.02
CA SER A 160 -18.22 9.47 -8.25
C SER A 160 -17.89 10.64 -9.15
N MET A 161 -18.69 11.70 -9.09
CA MET A 161 -18.55 12.92 -9.88
C MET A 161 -17.76 14.02 -9.17
N GLY A 162 -17.10 13.70 -8.06
CA GLY A 162 -16.27 14.62 -7.26
C GLY A 162 -16.72 14.77 -5.81
N LYS A 163 -15.97 15.56 -5.04
CA LYS A 163 -16.12 15.65 -3.59
C LYS A 163 -17.44 16.27 -3.10
N GLU A 164 -18.04 17.15 -3.91
CA GLU A 164 -19.28 17.87 -3.54
C GLU A 164 -20.51 17.33 -4.30
N SER A 165 -20.42 16.12 -4.84
CA SER A 165 -21.43 15.57 -5.77
C SER A 165 -22.24 14.43 -5.14
N ASP A 166 -22.37 14.36 -3.83
CA ASP A 166 -23.10 13.27 -3.18
C ASP A 166 -24.53 13.13 -3.71
N GLN A 167 -25.31 14.21 -3.72
CA GLN A 167 -26.68 14.19 -4.22
C GLN A 167 -26.76 13.79 -5.70
N ARG A 168 -25.84 14.26 -6.54
CA ARG A 168 -25.78 13.90 -7.96
C ARG A 168 -25.42 12.43 -8.15
N ASN A 169 -24.49 11.91 -7.36
CA ASN A 169 -24.13 10.50 -7.38
C ASN A 169 -25.30 9.61 -6.99
N LYS A 170 -26.03 9.98 -5.91
CA LYS A 170 -27.24 9.26 -5.48
C LYS A 170 -28.35 9.34 -6.53
N ALA A 171 -28.59 10.52 -7.14
CA ALA A 171 -29.56 10.68 -8.21
C ALA A 171 -29.22 9.81 -9.43
N ALA A 172 -27.96 9.80 -9.85
CA ALA A 172 -27.47 8.94 -10.93
C ALA A 172 -27.64 7.44 -10.60
N PHE A 173 -27.30 7.04 -9.38
CA PHE A 173 -27.49 5.68 -8.92
C PHE A 173 -28.96 5.26 -8.95
N ARG A 174 -29.86 6.08 -8.42
CA ARG A 174 -31.31 5.80 -8.41
C ARG A 174 -31.88 5.70 -9.81
N ALA A 175 -31.49 6.60 -10.72
CA ALA A 175 -31.91 6.55 -12.11
C ALA A 175 -31.44 5.27 -12.84
N LEU A 176 -30.28 4.73 -12.49
CA LEU A 176 -29.84 3.41 -12.97
C LEU A 176 -30.60 2.28 -12.26
N HIS A 177 -30.87 2.40 -10.96
CA HIS A 177 -31.60 1.41 -10.18
C HIS A 177 -33.05 1.26 -10.65
N ASP A 178 -33.70 2.34 -11.13
CA ASP A 178 -35.04 2.27 -11.73
C ASP A 178 -35.06 1.38 -12.99
N ARG A 179 -33.89 1.17 -13.62
CA ARG A 179 -33.69 0.26 -14.76
C ARG A 179 -32.99 -1.05 -14.37
N LYS A 180 -33.01 -1.42 -13.09
CA LYS A 180 -32.32 -2.60 -12.56
C LYS A 180 -32.61 -3.86 -13.36
N GLY A 181 -33.90 -4.16 -13.62
CA GLY A 181 -34.28 -5.38 -14.33
C GLY A 181 -33.70 -5.47 -15.75
N GLU A 182 -33.70 -4.35 -16.48
CA GLU A 182 -33.10 -4.26 -17.84
C GLU A 182 -31.57 -4.47 -17.77
N ILE A 183 -30.92 -3.80 -16.82
CA ILE A 183 -29.46 -3.88 -16.65
C ILE A 183 -29.02 -5.29 -16.22
N GLU A 184 -29.70 -5.89 -15.27
CA GLU A 184 -29.41 -7.27 -14.82
C GLU A 184 -29.70 -8.32 -15.90
N GLN A 185 -30.74 -8.13 -16.71
CA GLN A 185 -30.99 -8.96 -17.87
C GLN A 185 -29.85 -8.86 -18.90
N ALA A 186 -29.38 -7.64 -19.21
CA ALA A 186 -28.26 -7.42 -20.11
C ALA A 186 -26.93 -7.95 -19.55
N PHE A 187 -26.74 -7.87 -18.23
CA PHE A 187 -25.58 -8.46 -17.54
C PHE A 187 -25.64 -10.00 -17.52
N GLY A 188 -26.82 -10.57 -17.56
CA GLY A 188 -27.06 -12.02 -17.50
C GLY A 188 -27.02 -12.59 -16.08
N GLY A 189 -27.51 -11.85 -15.10
CA GLY A 189 -27.61 -12.26 -13.70
C GLY A 189 -27.80 -11.09 -12.73
N PRO A 190 -27.98 -11.39 -11.44
CA PRO A 190 -28.18 -10.35 -10.44
C PRO A 190 -26.88 -9.55 -10.20
N LEU A 191 -27.05 -8.27 -9.87
CA LEU A 191 -26.00 -7.36 -9.44
C LEU A 191 -26.26 -6.90 -7.99
N ASP A 192 -25.20 -6.57 -7.28
CA ASP A 192 -25.29 -5.93 -5.97
C ASP A 192 -25.31 -4.41 -6.14
N TRP A 193 -26.39 -3.78 -5.67
CA TRP A 193 -26.66 -2.36 -5.80
C TRP A 193 -26.46 -1.67 -4.46
N GLN A 194 -25.39 -0.88 -4.35
CA GLN A 194 -24.97 -0.25 -3.10
C GLN A 194 -25.00 1.28 -3.22
N GLU A 195 -26.02 1.91 -2.63
CA GLU A 195 -26.12 3.39 -2.59
C GLU A 195 -25.06 4.00 -1.66
N LEU A 196 -24.53 3.25 -0.68
CA LEU A 196 -23.49 3.65 0.26
C LEU A 196 -23.82 4.96 0.99
N PRO A 197 -24.82 4.99 1.89
CA PRO A 197 -25.37 6.22 2.46
C PRO A 197 -24.35 7.09 3.20
N ASN A 198 -23.29 6.49 3.74
CA ASN A 198 -22.22 7.18 4.47
C ASN A 198 -20.99 7.50 3.59
N ARG A 199 -21.11 7.37 2.27
CA ARG A 199 -20.03 7.65 1.30
C ARG A 199 -20.56 8.51 0.16
N ILE A 200 -19.69 9.36 -0.38
CA ILE A 200 -20.02 10.25 -1.52
C ILE A 200 -20.38 9.42 -2.76
N GLY A 201 -19.66 8.35 -3.05
CA GLY A 201 -19.90 7.51 -4.23
C GLY A 201 -20.96 6.44 -4.00
N CYS A 202 -21.41 5.83 -5.11
CA CYS A 202 -22.29 4.67 -5.15
C CYS A 202 -21.65 3.56 -5.98
N ARG A 203 -22.19 2.33 -5.89
CA ARG A 203 -21.60 1.16 -6.54
C ARG A 203 -22.68 0.24 -7.09
N ILE A 204 -22.42 -0.31 -8.28
CA ILE A 204 -23.15 -1.43 -8.85
C ILE A 204 -22.10 -2.50 -9.16
N CYS A 205 -22.21 -3.70 -8.58
CA CYS A 205 -21.12 -4.66 -8.68
C CYS A 205 -21.57 -6.12 -8.76
N ALA A 206 -20.65 -6.95 -9.24
CA ALA A 206 -20.68 -8.40 -9.19
C ALA A 206 -19.49 -8.91 -8.39
N ASP A 207 -19.74 -9.62 -7.30
CA ASP A 207 -18.72 -10.28 -6.51
C ASP A 207 -18.46 -11.70 -7.04
N LEU A 208 -17.19 -12.09 -7.01
CA LEU A 208 -16.69 -13.37 -7.47
C LEU A 208 -15.85 -14.03 -6.36
N PRO A 209 -15.93 -15.34 -6.14
CA PRO A 209 -15.07 -16.01 -5.19
C PRO A 209 -13.62 -16.00 -5.69
N GLY A 210 -12.67 -15.89 -4.75
CA GLY A 210 -11.23 -15.75 -5.00
C GLY A 210 -10.77 -14.32 -4.88
N GLY A 211 -9.56 -14.12 -4.36
CA GLY A 211 -8.98 -12.80 -4.11
C GLY A 211 -7.47 -12.83 -4.23
N TRP A 212 -6.78 -11.88 -3.59
CA TRP A 212 -5.31 -11.82 -3.68
C TRP A 212 -4.61 -12.95 -2.92
N LYS A 213 -5.31 -13.70 -2.06
CA LYS A 213 -4.81 -14.93 -1.44
C LYS A 213 -4.98 -16.19 -2.30
N THR A 214 -5.67 -16.09 -3.42
CA THR A 214 -5.78 -17.20 -4.38
C THR A 214 -4.38 -17.61 -4.86
N PRO A 215 -4.01 -18.90 -4.85
CA PRO A 215 -2.73 -19.38 -5.33
C PRO A 215 -2.46 -18.94 -6.77
N GLU A 216 -1.21 -18.55 -7.07
CA GLU A 216 -0.84 -18.04 -8.40
C GLU A 216 -1.20 -18.97 -9.59
N PRO A 217 -1.10 -20.31 -9.47
CA PRO A 217 -1.55 -21.22 -10.53
C PRO A 217 -3.05 -21.13 -10.85
N GLU A 218 -3.88 -20.67 -9.93
CA GLU A 218 -5.33 -20.50 -10.10
C GLU A 218 -5.71 -19.09 -10.60
N TRP A 219 -4.77 -18.15 -10.68
CA TRP A 219 -5.03 -16.80 -11.18
C TRP A 219 -5.63 -16.75 -12.57
N PRO A 220 -5.19 -17.60 -13.57
CA PRO A 220 -5.77 -17.57 -14.88
C PRO A 220 -7.29 -17.77 -14.91
N ASP A 221 -7.82 -18.70 -14.11
CA ASP A 221 -9.27 -18.94 -14.01
C ASP A 221 -9.98 -17.75 -13.34
N LEU A 222 -9.43 -17.26 -12.22
CA LEU A 222 -9.98 -16.08 -11.54
C LEU A 222 -10.00 -14.86 -12.48
N GLN A 223 -8.92 -14.59 -13.19
CA GLN A 223 -8.80 -13.48 -14.12
C GLN A 223 -9.78 -13.59 -15.29
N ASP A 224 -10.00 -14.79 -15.83
CA ASP A 224 -10.97 -15.01 -16.92
C ASP A 224 -12.41 -14.78 -16.46
N ARG A 225 -12.75 -15.21 -15.24
CA ARG A 225 -14.05 -14.92 -14.63
C ARG A 225 -14.24 -13.41 -14.38
N MET A 226 -13.20 -12.73 -13.89
CA MET A 226 -13.20 -11.27 -13.69
C MET A 226 -13.36 -10.53 -15.02
N LEU A 227 -12.60 -10.90 -16.06
CA LEU A 227 -12.70 -10.30 -17.40
C LEU A 227 -14.10 -10.51 -17.99
N SER A 228 -14.66 -11.72 -17.89
CA SER A 228 -16.04 -11.99 -18.33
C SER A 228 -17.06 -11.10 -17.61
N ALA A 229 -16.93 -10.95 -16.30
CA ALA A 229 -17.81 -10.08 -15.53
C ALA A 229 -17.67 -8.60 -15.94
N MET A 230 -16.43 -8.11 -16.16
CA MET A 230 -16.19 -6.73 -16.57
C MET A 230 -16.73 -6.42 -17.98
N VAL A 231 -16.57 -7.33 -18.93
CA VAL A 231 -17.12 -7.19 -20.29
C VAL A 231 -18.65 -7.13 -20.26
N ARG A 232 -19.29 -8.02 -19.50
CA ARG A 232 -20.75 -8.04 -19.33
C ARG A 232 -21.23 -6.76 -18.62
N LEU A 233 -20.49 -6.29 -17.61
CA LEU A 233 -20.84 -5.07 -16.87
C LEU A 233 -20.71 -3.83 -17.76
N GLU A 234 -19.68 -3.74 -18.60
CA GLU A 234 -19.56 -2.68 -19.61
C GLU A 234 -20.76 -2.71 -20.57
N ALA A 235 -21.06 -3.88 -21.14
CA ALA A 235 -22.16 -4.03 -22.10
C ALA A 235 -23.52 -3.63 -21.48
N ALA A 236 -23.78 -4.03 -20.24
CA ALA A 236 -25.03 -3.75 -19.54
C ALA A 236 -25.19 -2.27 -19.14
N LEU A 237 -24.10 -1.60 -18.76
CA LEU A 237 -24.16 -0.26 -18.17
C LEU A 237 -23.80 0.87 -19.14
N LYS A 238 -23.09 0.62 -20.23
CA LYS A 238 -22.57 1.66 -21.13
C LYS A 238 -23.68 2.56 -21.67
N ALA A 239 -24.70 2.01 -22.31
CA ALA A 239 -25.81 2.77 -22.86
C ALA A 239 -26.66 3.44 -21.76
N PRO A 240 -27.07 2.75 -20.66
CA PRO A 240 -27.75 3.38 -19.54
C PRO A 240 -26.98 4.56 -18.94
N VAL A 241 -25.68 4.43 -18.71
CA VAL A 241 -24.82 5.48 -18.14
C VAL A 241 -24.73 6.68 -19.10
N GLN A 242 -24.52 6.45 -20.39
CA GLN A 242 -24.44 7.52 -21.40
C GLN A 242 -25.75 8.29 -21.54
N GLY A 243 -26.90 7.61 -21.40
CA GLY A 243 -28.24 8.20 -21.50
C GLY A 243 -28.73 8.94 -20.27
N LEU A 244 -28.00 8.92 -19.14
CA LEU A 244 -28.41 9.61 -17.90
C LEU A 244 -28.51 11.14 -18.12
N ARG A 245 -29.56 11.73 -17.58
CA ARG A 245 -29.77 13.20 -17.51
C ARG A 245 -29.65 13.66 -16.06
N VAL A 246 -28.40 13.70 -15.54
CA VAL A 246 -28.07 14.11 -14.17
C VAL A 246 -26.91 15.10 -14.17
#